data_796cde7b297c5aad3115f747eae1b4c2
#
_entry.id   796cde7b297c5aad3115f747eae1b4c2
#
_cell.length_a   1.000
_cell.length_b   1.000
_cell.length_c   1.000
_cell.angle_alpha   90.00
_cell.angle_beta   90.00
_cell.angle_gamma   90.00
#
_symmetry.space_group_name_H-M   'P 1'
#
loop_
_entity.id
_entity.type
_entity.pdbx_description
1 polymer ?
#
loop_
_entity_poly.entity_id
_entity_poly.type
_entity_poly.pdbx_seq_one_letter_code
_entity_poly.pdbx_strand_id
1 'polypeptide(L)'
;MYSILIACSAAVAVCLSSWRLADAVWGWALLWGALAFLGAMFSVNYLVRKRITAVMAGMQALLADGQKEMQARVNAFQNRPTGDPKRIMAEMEKFQKKLLTQALEHTMKLEPFCKWTLLFSRQLNTTLMQFHYQMQDFKKVDELMPRCLILDPMSGAMKMARQHVNKAPVEEIEKTFFKAKARLKYNQSVLLYSLMAWIFLKNDMPDKAHALLVKGCKDNENETLNRNRDRLANNKVREFNNANLGDEWFALFLEQPKIQMRRQQPRLDGRPF
;
A
#
# COMPACT_ATOMS: atom_id res chain seq x y z
N MET A 1 -2.98 16.88 16.74
CA MET A 1 -2.46 17.84 17.74
C MET A 1 -3.51 18.27 18.77
N TYR A 2 -4.78 18.36 18.40
CA TYR A 2 -5.84 18.73 19.38
C TYR A 2 -5.93 17.77 20.57
N SER A 3 -5.68 16.47 20.39
CA SER A 3 -5.67 15.51 21.51
C SER A 3 -4.64 15.85 22.58
N ILE A 4 -3.47 16.34 22.18
CA ILE A 4 -2.41 16.75 23.12
C ILE A 4 -2.81 18.04 23.83
N LEU A 5 -3.37 19.02 23.11
CA LEU A 5 -3.83 20.28 23.72
C LEU A 5 -4.92 20.05 24.77
N ILE A 6 -5.90 19.20 24.47
CA ILE A 6 -6.97 18.83 25.42
C ILE A 6 -6.38 18.09 26.62
N ALA A 7 -5.45 17.16 26.41
CA ALA A 7 -4.81 16.44 27.51
C ALA A 7 -3.97 17.36 28.40
N CYS A 8 -3.23 18.30 27.80
CA CYS A 8 -2.48 19.32 28.57
C CYS A 8 -3.41 20.25 29.38
N SER A 9 -4.50 20.75 28.79
CA SER A 9 -5.46 21.61 29.50
C SER A 9 -6.12 20.87 30.65
N ALA A 10 -6.50 19.60 30.48
CA ALA A 10 -7.05 18.77 31.55
C ALA A 10 -6.03 18.53 32.67
N ALA A 11 -4.77 18.26 32.34
CA ALA A 11 -3.70 18.07 33.31
C ALA A 11 -3.45 19.34 34.16
N VAL A 12 -3.39 20.49 33.49
CA VAL A 12 -3.20 21.79 34.17
C VAL A 12 -4.41 22.09 35.10
N ALA A 13 -5.62 21.85 34.62
CA ALA A 13 -6.84 22.09 35.44
C ALA A 13 -6.85 21.20 36.69
N VAL A 14 -6.52 19.91 36.57
CA VAL A 14 -6.46 18.98 37.71
C VAL A 14 -5.31 19.34 38.66
N CYS A 15 -4.14 19.71 38.13
CA CYS A 15 -3.00 20.12 38.94
C CYS A 15 -3.33 21.38 39.80
N LEU A 16 -3.94 22.39 39.18
CA LEU A 16 -4.34 23.62 39.85
C LEU A 16 -5.45 23.39 40.89
N SER A 17 -6.43 22.54 40.57
CA SER A 17 -7.52 22.22 41.49
C SER A 17 -7.05 21.41 42.71
N SER A 18 -6.15 20.44 42.50
CA SER A 18 -5.58 19.65 43.60
C SER A 18 -4.68 20.48 44.51
N TRP A 19 -3.96 21.46 43.96
CA TRP A 19 -3.16 22.37 44.76
C TRP A 19 -4.01 23.33 45.61
N ARG A 20 -5.12 23.88 45.06
CA ARG A 20 -5.98 24.83 45.77
C ARG A 20 -6.93 24.19 46.77
N LEU A 21 -7.49 23.02 46.48
CA LEU A 21 -8.59 22.41 47.25
C LEU A 21 -8.07 21.41 48.29
N ALA A 22 -6.91 20.79 48.11
CA ALA A 22 -6.46 19.71 48.98
C ALA A 22 -5.19 20.06 49.78
N ASP A 23 -4.68 21.29 49.74
CA ASP A 23 -3.37 21.69 50.33
C ASP A 23 -2.28 20.65 50.09
N ALA A 24 -2.37 19.97 48.95
CA ALA A 24 -1.55 18.80 48.62
C ALA A 24 -0.10 19.24 48.40
N VAL A 25 0.82 18.45 48.95
CA VAL A 25 2.24 18.56 48.67
C VAL A 25 2.44 18.51 47.14
N TRP A 26 3.27 19.39 46.59
CA TRP A 26 3.52 19.56 45.15
C TRP A 26 3.68 18.23 44.37
N GLY A 27 4.29 17.22 44.99
CA GLY A 27 4.46 15.92 44.38
C GLY A 27 3.14 15.20 44.06
N TRP A 28 2.14 15.27 44.94
CA TRP A 28 0.83 14.65 44.70
C TRP A 28 0.01 15.40 43.66
N ALA A 29 0.09 16.73 43.62
CA ALA A 29 -0.57 17.54 42.59
C ALA A 29 -0.05 17.21 41.18
N LEU A 30 1.28 17.03 41.01
CA LEU A 30 1.88 16.62 39.76
C LEU A 30 1.47 15.20 39.35
N LEU A 31 1.37 14.26 40.31
CA LEU A 31 0.94 12.91 40.05
C LEU A 31 -0.51 12.86 39.54
N TRP A 32 -1.42 13.57 40.17
CA TRP A 32 -2.81 13.66 39.70
C TRP A 32 -2.93 14.35 38.34
N GLY A 33 -2.12 15.38 38.08
CA GLY A 33 -2.02 16.05 36.79
C GLY A 33 -1.53 15.07 35.67
N ALA A 34 -0.53 14.27 35.97
CA ALA A 34 -0.02 13.25 35.03
C ALA A 34 -1.06 12.15 34.73
N LEU A 35 -1.77 11.67 35.77
CA LEU A 35 -2.87 10.70 35.60
C LEU A 35 -4.01 11.27 34.75
N ALA A 36 -4.40 12.52 35.01
CA ALA A 36 -5.42 13.20 34.20
C ALA A 36 -5.00 13.40 32.76
N PHE A 37 -3.72 13.72 32.50
CA PHE A 37 -3.16 13.81 31.15
C PHE A 37 -3.28 12.47 30.42
N LEU A 38 -2.83 11.39 31.03
CA LEU A 38 -2.89 10.05 30.44
C LEU A 38 -4.33 9.60 30.19
N GLY A 39 -5.23 9.83 31.15
CA GLY A 39 -6.65 9.50 31.03
C GLY A 39 -7.34 10.28 29.90
N ALA A 40 -7.12 11.59 29.82
CA ALA A 40 -7.67 12.44 28.77
C ALA A 40 -7.10 12.05 27.40
N MET A 41 -5.79 11.83 27.31
CA MET A 41 -5.14 11.42 26.07
C MET A 41 -5.66 10.06 25.58
N PHE A 42 -5.82 9.11 26.49
CA PHE A 42 -6.37 7.78 26.16
C PHE A 42 -7.82 7.90 25.67
N SER A 43 -8.67 8.63 26.38
CA SER A 43 -10.09 8.78 26.05
C SER A 43 -10.29 9.47 24.70
N VAL A 44 -9.61 10.58 24.46
CA VAL A 44 -9.69 11.30 23.18
C VAL A 44 -9.17 10.43 22.02
N ASN A 45 -8.01 9.78 22.20
CA ASN A 45 -7.46 8.90 21.16
C ASN A 45 -8.39 7.69 20.89
N TYR A 46 -9.03 7.12 21.91
CA TYR A 46 -9.98 6.03 21.76
C TYR A 46 -11.20 6.47 20.93
N LEU A 47 -11.81 7.62 21.25
CA LEU A 47 -12.96 8.14 20.51
C LEU A 47 -12.62 8.47 19.05
N VAL A 48 -11.48 9.13 18.83
CA VAL A 48 -10.99 9.45 17.47
C VAL A 48 -10.72 8.18 16.68
N ARG A 49 -10.01 7.22 17.27
CA ARG A 49 -9.73 5.91 16.62
C ARG A 49 -11.02 5.17 16.26
N LYS A 50 -12.00 5.13 17.18
CA LYS A 50 -13.30 4.48 16.92
C LYS A 50 -14.00 5.08 15.68
N ARG A 51 -14.00 6.42 15.54
CA ARG A 51 -14.58 7.08 14.37
C ARG A 51 -13.79 6.82 13.10
N ILE A 52 -12.45 6.89 13.16
CA ILE A 52 -11.58 6.57 12.01
C ILE A 52 -11.82 5.13 11.57
N THR A 53 -11.85 4.17 12.50
CA THR A 53 -12.07 2.75 12.19
C THR A 53 -13.43 2.51 11.55
N ALA A 54 -14.48 3.22 12.00
CA ALA A 54 -15.81 3.10 11.38
C ALA A 54 -15.83 3.58 9.93
N VAL A 55 -15.17 4.71 9.61
CA VAL A 55 -15.06 5.21 8.23
C VAL A 55 -14.21 4.26 7.38
N MET A 56 -13.09 3.77 7.93
CA MET A 56 -12.22 2.80 7.24
C MET A 56 -12.94 1.49 6.97
N ALA A 57 -13.73 0.99 7.92
CA ALA A 57 -14.54 -0.22 7.73
C ALA A 57 -15.58 -0.04 6.61
N GLY A 58 -16.25 1.12 6.55
CA GLY A 58 -17.16 1.43 5.46
C GLY A 58 -16.48 1.46 4.09
N MET A 59 -15.27 2.04 4.01
CA MET A 59 -14.47 2.04 2.79
C MET A 59 -14.04 0.61 2.40
N GLN A 60 -13.59 -0.19 3.36
CA GLN A 60 -13.20 -1.59 3.11
C GLN A 60 -14.40 -2.43 2.63
N ALA A 61 -15.58 -2.25 3.22
CA ALA A 61 -16.80 -2.91 2.79
C ALA A 61 -17.14 -2.55 1.35
N LEU A 62 -17.09 -1.25 1.00
CA LEU A 62 -17.35 -0.77 -0.37
C LEU A 62 -16.35 -1.39 -1.38
N LEU A 63 -15.07 -1.47 -1.04
CA LEU A 63 -14.06 -2.09 -1.91
C LEU A 63 -14.28 -3.60 -2.03
N ALA A 64 -14.60 -4.29 -0.93
CA ALA A 64 -14.86 -5.73 -0.93
C ALA A 64 -16.10 -6.09 -1.76
N ASP A 65 -17.18 -5.32 -1.63
CA ASP A 65 -18.40 -5.54 -2.43
C ASP A 65 -18.18 -5.23 -3.91
N GLY A 66 -17.42 -4.18 -4.21
CA GLY A 66 -16.99 -3.87 -5.58
C GLY A 66 -16.12 -4.96 -6.19
N GLN A 67 -15.21 -5.55 -5.42
CA GLN A 67 -14.40 -6.70 -5.88
C GLN A 67 -15.26 -7.93 -6.16
N LYS A 68 -16.22 -8.24 -5.28
CA LYS A 68 -17.18 -9.34 -5.51
C LYS A 68 -17.98 -9.13 -6.79
N GLU A 69 -18.50 -7.92 -7.01
CA GLU A 69 -19.24 -7.58 -8.23
C GLU A 69 -18.35 -7.72 -9.48
N MET A 70 -17.12 -7.24 -9.41
CA MET A 70 -16.16 -7.40 -10.52
C MET A 70 -15.88 -8.88 -10.80
N GLN A 71 -15.65 -9.69 -9.77
CA GLN A 71 -15.42 -11.13 -9.92
C GLN A 71 -16.66 -11.85 -10.51
N ALA A 72 -17.87 -11.47 -10.07
CA ALA A 72 -19.10 -12.02 -10.62
C ALA A 72 -19.24 -11.72 -12.14
N ARG A 73 -18.90 -10.50 -12.56
CA ARG A 73 -18.90 -10.10 -13.97
C ARG A 73 -17.86 -10.88 -14.79
N VAL A 74 -16.64 -11.07 -14.25
CA VAL A 74 -15.60 -11.91 -14.88
C VAL A 74 -16.08 -13.35 -15.05
N ASN A 75 -16.64 -13.94 -14.01
CA ASN A 75 -17.17 -15.31 -14.03
C ASN A 75 -18.35 -15.46 -15.03
N ALA A 76 -19.25 -14.48 -15.08
CA ALA A 76 -20.35 -14.47 -16.03
C ALA A 76 -19.84 -14.43 -17.48
N PHE A 77 -18.81 -13.66 -17.75
CA PHE A 77 -18.17 -13.60 -19.06
C PHE A 77 -17.44 -14.91 -19.43
N GLN A 78 -16.73 -15.52 -18.47
CA GLN A 78 -16.05 -16.80 -18.70
C GLN A 78 -17.03 -17.94 -19.03
N ASN A 79 -18.20 -17.91 -18.39
CA ASN A 79 -19.24 -18.93 -18.60
C ASN A 79 -20.05 -18.74 -19.90
N ARG A 80 -20.20 -17.50 -20.37
CA ARG A 80 -20.88 -17.16 -21.61
C ARG A 80 -20.11 -16.04 -22.31
N PRO A 81 -19.14 -16.36 -23.17
CA PRO A 81 -18.37 -15.36 -23.88
C PRO A 81 -19.20 -14.73 -25.01
N THR A 82 -20.18 -13.89 -24.62
CA THR A 82 -21.00 -13.11 -25.53
C THR A 82 -20.46 -11.67 -25.52
N GLY A 83 -19.72 -11.30 -26.57
CA GLY A 83 -19.27 -9.92 -26.75
C GLY A 83 -17.78 -9.79 -27.12
N ASP A 84 -17.41 -8.59 -27.53
CA ASP A 84 -16.00 -8.25 -27.83
C ASP A 84 -15.21 -8.16 -26.51
N PRO A 85 -14.13 -8.95 -26.34
CA PRO A 85 -13.29 -8.92 -25.15
C PRO A 85 -12.76 -7.52 -24.81
N LYS A 86 -12.48 -6.68 -25.81
CA LYS A 86 -12.00 -5.30 -25.61
C LYS A 86 -13.07 -4.41 -24.96
N ARG A 87 -14.34 -4.60 -25.36
CA ARG A 87 -15.47 -3.84 -24.80
C ARG A 87 -15.67 -4.17 -23.32
N ILE A 88 -15.56 -5.45 -22.97
CA ILE A 88 -15.71 -5.91 -21.59
C ILE A 88 -14.58 -5.41 -20.72
N MET A 89 -13.33 -5.47 -21.21
CA MET A 89 -12.19 -4.89 -20.48
C MET A 89 -12.38 -3.40 -20.23
N ALA A 90 -12.87 -2.65 -21.22
CA ALA A 90 -13.15 -1.21 -21.05
C ALA A 90 -14.28 -0.94 -20.05
N GLU A 91 -15.31 -1.78 -19.99
CA GLU A 91 -16.38 -1.68 -18.98
C GLU A 91 -15.87 -1.99 -17.57
N MET A 92 -15.03 -3.00 -17.43
CA MET A 92 -14.39 -3.34 -16.16
C MET A 92 -13.46 -2.22 -15.66
N GLU A 93 -12.69 -1.62 -16.56
CA GLU A 93 -11.83 -0.49 -16.23
C GLU A 93 -12.65 0.73 -15.76
N LYS A 94 -13.76 1.03 -16.44
CA LYS A 94 -14.69 2.09 -16.01
C LYS A 94 -15.29 1.81 -14.64
N PHE A 95 -15.70 0.56 -14.39
CA PHE A 95 -16.23 0.15 -13.10
C PHE A 95 -15.19 0.28 -12.00
N GLN A 96 -13.97 -0.17 -12.25
CA GLN A 96 -12.86 -0.05 -11.30
C GLN A 96 -12.55 1.43 -10.99
N LYS A 97 -12.49 2.29 -11.99
CA LYS A 97 -12.29 3.74 -11.78
C LYS A 97 -13.41 4.36 -10.94
N LYS A 98 -14.67 4.00 -11.20
CA LYS A 98 -15.82 4.45 -10.41
C LYS A 98 -15.70 4.02 -8.95
N LEU A 99 -15.38 2.76 -8.71
CA LEU A 99 -15.18 2.20 -7.37
C LEU A 99 -14.06 2.92 -6.61
N LEU A 100 -12.92 3.16 -7.27
CA LEU A 100 -11.79 3.88 -6.69
C LEU A 100 -12.14 5.35 -6.39
N THR A 101 -12.94 6.00 -7.24
CA THR A 101 -13.42 7.37 -6.98
C THR A 101 -14.31 7.42 -5.74
N GLN A 102 -15.23 6.48 -5.59
CA GLN A 102 -16.08 6.37 -4.40
C GLN A 102 -15.24 6.09 -3.14
N ALA A 103 -14.25 5.20 -3.22
CA ALA A 103 -13.33 4.92 -2.11
C ALA A 103 -12.52 6.17 -1.74
N LEU A 104 -12.09 6.95 -2.71
CA LEU A 104 -11.39 8.22 -2.51
C LEU A 104 -12.27 9.23 -1.79
N GLU A 105 -13.52 9.42 -2.20
CA GLU A 105 -14.48 10.31 -1.53
C GLU A 105 -14.72 9.89 -0.07
N HIS A 106 -14.85 8.57 0.18
CA HIS A 106 -14.94 8.05 1.55
C HIS A 106 -13.68 8.34 2.36
N THR A 107 -12.51 8.22 1.74
CA THR A 107 -11.22 8.48 2.40
C THR A 107 -11.06 9.97 2.73
N MET A 108 -11.56 10.87 1.90
CA MET A 108 -11.53 12.32 2.17
C MET A 108 -12.34 12.73 3.42
N LYS A 109 -13.35 11.94 3.81
CA LYS A 109 -14.08 12.13 5.08
C LYS A 109 -13.18 11.98 6.32
N LEU A 110 -11.98 11.41 6.15
CA LEU A 110 -10.99 11.28 7.21
C LEU A 110 -10.10 12.50 7.37
N GLU A 111 -10.12 13.46 6.45
CA GLU A 111 -9.27 14.65 6.48
C GLU A 111 -9.40 15.47 7.78
N PRO A 112 -10.60 15.72 8.36
CA PRO A 112 -10.75 16.44 9.61
C PRO A 112 -9.99 15.81 10.78
N PHE A 113 -9.79 14.47 10.74
CA PHE A 113 -9.08 13.74 11.79
C PHE A 113 -7.56 13.89 11.74
N CYS A 114 -7.01 14.42 10.65
CA CYS A 114 -5.56 14.68 10.50
C CYS A 114 -5.03 15.64 11.58
N LYS A 115 -5.88 16.53 12.10
CA LYS A 115 -5.52 17.49 13.16
C LYS A 115 -5.48 16.86 14.56
N TRP A 116 -6.08 15.68 14.73
CA TRP A 116 -6.24 15.02 16.03
C TRP A 116 -5.10 14.08 16.38
N THR A 117 -4.59 13.33 15.39
CA THR A 117 -3.60 12.27 15.61
C THR A 117 -2.29 12.58 14.89
N LEU A 118 -1.19 12.45 15.61
CA LEU A 118 0.16 12.60 15.04
C LEU A 118 0.36 11.50 13.97
N LEU A 119 0.97 11.84 12.86
CA LEU A 119 1.25 10.94 11.73
C LEU A 119 0.02 10.46 10.94
N PHE A 120 -1.22 10.66 11.41
CA PHE A 120 -2.41 10.21 10.66
C PHE A 120 -2.50 10.89 9.28
N SER A 121 -2.15 12.17 9.18
CA SER A 121 -2.10 12.90 7.91
C SER A 121 -1.16 12.21 6.90
N ARG A 122 0.00 11.72 7.36
CA ARG A 122 0.93 11.00 6.48
C ARG A 122 0.39 9.63 6.06
N GLN A 123 -0.29 8.95 6.96
CA GLN A 123 -0.94 7.67 6.66
C GLN A 123 -2.10 7.85 5.68
N LEU A 124 -2.92 8.89 5.87
CA LEU A 124 -3.99 9.25 4.95
C LEU A 124 -3.45 9.57 3.56
N ASN A 125 -2.38 10.37 3.47
CA ASN A 125 -1.72 10.67 2.21
C ASN A 125 -1.20 9.40 1.51
N THR A 126 -0.74 8.38 2.26
CA THR A 126 -0.32 7.09 1.68
C THR A 126 -1.51 6.38 1.04
N THR A 127 -2.66 6.33 1.72
CA THR A 127 -3.87 5.71 1.16
C THR A 127 -4.38 6.47 -0.07
N LEU A 128 -4.41 7.80 -0.03
CA LEU A 128 -4.78 8.63 -1.19
C LEU A 128 -3.81 8.42 -2.36
N MET A 129 -2.51 8.37 -2.09
CA MET A 129 -1.48 8.10 -3.10
C MET A 129 -1.69 6.73 -3.75
N GLN A 130 -2.00 5.69 -2.98
CA GLN A 130 -2.29 4.36 -3.52
C GLN A 130 -3.52 4.36 -4.45
N PHE A 131 -4.61 5.06 -4.10
CA PHE A 131 -5.78 5.19 -4.96
C PHE A 131 -5.48 5.96 -6.24
N HIS A 132 -4.79 7.11 -6.16
CA HIS A 132 -4.38 7.84 -7.35
C HIS A 132 -3.42 7.02 -8.23
N TYR A 133 -2.55 6.21 -7.62
CA TYR A 133 -1.66 5.31 -8.36
C TYR A 133 -2.46 4.27 -9.15
N GLN A 134 -3.46 3.62 -8.53
CA GLN A 134 -4.33 2.67 -9.22
C GLN A 134 -5.19 3.31 -10.31
N MET A 135 -5.56 4.58 -10.16
CA MET A 135 -6.23 5.36 -11.18
C MET A 135 -5.29 5.91 -12.26
N GLN A 136 -3.98 5.67 -12.14
CA GLN A 136 -2.91 6.18 -13.01
C GLN A 136 -2.83 7.72 -13.06
N ASP A 137 -3.31 8.41 -12.02
CA ASP A 137 -3.16 9.85 -11.86
C ASP A 137 -1.79 10.17 -11.24
N PHE A 138 -0.77 9.95 -12.03
CA PHE A 138 0.62 10.05 -11.58
C PHE A 138 1.05 11.47 -11.17
N LYS A 139 0.37 12.50 -11.63
CA LYS A 139 0.63 13.88 -11.19
C LYS A 139 0.34 14.02 -9.69
N LYS A 140 -0.85 13.60 -9.27
CA LYS A 140 -1.23 13.63 -7.85
C LYS A 140 -0.41 12.66 -7.01
N VAL A 141 -0.01 11.51 -7.57
CA VAL A 141 0.90 10.58 -6.89
C VAL A 141 2.22 11.27 -6.54
N ASP A 142 2.84 11.96 -7.49
CA ASP A 142 4.14 12.62 -7.30
C ASP A 142 4.03 13.79 -6.30
N GLU A 143 2.91 14.51 -6.26
CA GLU A 143 2.63 15.57 -5.27
C GLU A 143 2.46 15.04 -3.85
N LEU A 144 1.78 13.90 -3.69
CA LEU A 144 1.49 13.30 -2.39
C LEU A 144 2.69 12.53 -1.82
N MET A 145 3.50 11.93 -2.67
CA MET A 145 4.57 11.00 -2.31
C MET A 145 5.58 11.53 -1.26
N PRO A 146 6.02 12.80 -1.30
CA PRO A 146 6.92 13.33 -0.26
C PRO A 146 6.28 13.39 1.13
N ARG A 147 4.95 13.45 1.21
CA ARG A 147 4.17 13.56 2.44
C ARG A 147 3.68 12.23 2.98
N CYS A 148 3.94 11.14 2.26
CA CYS A 148 3.50 9.79 2.62
C CYS A 148 4.34 9.17 3.73
N LEU A 149 3.70 8.27 4.50
CA LEU A 149 4.37 7.40 5.45
C LEU A 149 4.44 5.98 4.86
N ILE A 150 5.60 5.61 4.36
CA ILE A 150 5.81 4.31 3.71
C ILE A 150 6.09 3.27 4.80
N LEU A 151 5.12 2.39 5.05
CA LEU A 151 5.18 1.32 6.05
C LEU A 151 4.96 -0.07 5.46
N ASP A 152 4.37 -0.15 4.27
CA ASP A 152 4.02 -1.38 3.57
C ASP A 152 4.87 -1.59 2.31
N PRO A 153 5.06 -2.84 1.86
CA PRO A 153 5.89 -3.14 0.70
C PRO A 153 5.36 -2.52 -0.60
N MET A 154 4.02 -2.45 -0.76
CA MET A 154 3.41 -1.91 -1.97
C MET A 154 3.66 -0.41 -2.13
N SER A 155 3.45 0.41 -1.08
CA SER A 155 3.74 1.84 -1.17
C SER A 155 5.23 2.12 -1.36
N GLY A 156 6.10 1.28 -0.78
CA GLY A 156 7.55 1.31 -1.05
C GLY A 156 7.87 1.04 -2.52
N ALA A 157 7.28 0.00 -3.07
CA ALA A 157 7.45 -0.38 -4.48
C ALA A 157 6.89 0.68 -5.43
N MET A 158 5.70 1.23 -5.16
CA MET A 158 5.12 2.34 -5.94
C MET A 158 6.05 3.55 -5.97
N LYS A 159 6.68 3.90 -4.85
CA LYS A 159 7.66 5.00 -4.80
C LYS A 159 8.89 4.71 -5.65
N MET A 160 9.47 3.52 -5.53
CA MET A 160 10.63 3.10 -6.33
C MET A 160 10.28 3.07 -7.83
N ALA A 161 9.10 2.56 -8.20
CA ALA A 161 8.62 2.53 -9.57
C ALA A 161 8.48 3.95 -10.15
N ARG A 162 7.91 4.89 -9.39
CA ARG A 162 7.81 6.30 -9.82
C ARG A 162 9.17 6.97 -9.96
N GLN A 163 10.09 6.75 -9.02
CA GLN A 163 11.46 7.24 -9.12
C GLN A 163 12.14 6.71 -10.39
N HIS A 164 11.98 5.43 -10.71
CA HIS A 164 12.52 4.84 -11.93
C HIS A 164 11.92 5.47 -13.20
N VAL A 165 10.58 5.61 -13.26
CA VAL A 165 9.90 6.23 -14.41
C VAL A 165 10.32 7.70 -14.59
N ASN A 166 10.50 8.42 -13.48
CA ASN A 166 10.98 9.80 -13.46
C ASN A 166 12.51 9.92 -13.67
N LYS A 167 13.19 8.80 -14.02
CA LYS A 167 14.63 8.74 -14.28
C LYS A 167 15.51 9.24 -13.13
N ALA A 168 15.08 9.00 -11.89
CA ALA A 168 15.90 9.29 -10.73
C ALA A 168 17.19 8.41 -10.73
N PRO A 169 18.29 8.90 -10.15
CA PRO A 169 19.52 8.12 -10.01
C PRO A 169 19.27 6.80 -9.27
N VAL A 170 19.94 5.72 -9.71
CA VAL A 170 19.78 4.38 -9.13
C VAL A 170 20.08 4.39 -7.62
N GLU A 171 21.07 5.18 -7.19
CA GLU A 171 21.47 5.33 -5.80
C GLU A 171 20.35 5.93 -4.92
N GLU A 172 19.51 6.79 -5.48
CA GLU A 172 18.35 7.34 -4.78
C GLU A 172 17.26 6.29 -4.60
N ILE A 173 17.02 5.48 -5.63
CA ILE A 173 16.08 4.37 -5.58
C ILE A 173 16.55 3.31 -4.58
N GLU A 174 17.84 3.01 -4.56
CA GLU A 174 18.46 2.10 -3.61
C GLU A 174 18.29 2.58 -2.16
N LYS A 175 18.48 3.89 -1.89
CA LYS A 175 18.18 4.48 -0.58
C LYS A 175 16.71 4.29 -0.18
N THR A 176 15.80 4.44 -1.14
CA THR A 176 14.36 4.22 -0.91
C THR A 176 14.08 2.75 -0.61
N PHE A 177 14.69 1.82 -1.33
CA PHE A 177 14.62 0.39 -1.09
C PHE A 177 15.05 0.03 0.35
N PHE A 178 16.24 0.47 0.78
CA PHE A 178 16.73 0.17 2.13
C PHE A 178 15.83 0.75 3.23
N LYS A 179 15.33 1.99 3.05
CA LYS A 179 14.39 2.62 4.00
C LYS A 179 13.07 1.86 4.11
N ALA A 180 12.53 1.40 2.99
CA ALA A 180 11.29 0.63 2.97
C ALA A 180 11.51 -0.76 3.58
N LYS A 181 12.58 -1.47 3.16
CA LYS A 181 12.93 -2.79 3.68
C LYS A 181 13.14 -2.81 5.19
N ALA A 182 13.83 -1.81 5.76
CA ALA A 182 14.15 -1.76 7.19
C ALA A 182 12.91 -1.80 8.11
N ARG A 183 11.70 -1.56 7.58
CA ARG A 183 10.44 -1.55 8.30
C ARG A 183 9.62 -2.82 8.13
N LEU A 184 10.07 -3.72 7.26
CA LEU A 184 9.37 -4.95 6.92
C LEU A 184 9.95 -6.13 7.70
N LYS A 185 9.06 -7.06 8.04
CA LYS A 185 9.43 -8.33 8.67
C LYS A 185 9.91 -9.34 7.62
N TYR A 186 10.40 -10.47 8.11
CA TYR A 186 10.74 -11.63 7.29
C TYR A 186 9.58 -11.98 6.34
N ASN A 187 9.89 -12.33 5.11
CA ASN A 187 8.97 -12.70 4.03
C ASN A 187 8.01 -11.60 3.52
N GLN A 188 8.21 -10.35 3.90
CA GLN A 188 7.37 -9.23 3.44
C GLN A 188 8.04 -8.35 2.37
N SER A 189 9.29 -8.60 2.04
CA SER A 189 10.07 -7.73 1.15
C SER A 189 10.27 -8.28 -0.27
N VAL A 190 9.56 -9.35 -0.63
CA VAL A 190 9.64 -10.01 -1.94
C VAL A 190 9.49 -9.02 -3.09
N LEU A 191 8.42 -8.22 -3.08
CA LEU A 191 8.13 -7.24 -4.13
C LEU A 191 9.24 -6.20 -4.27
N LEU A 192 9.80 -5.71 -3.14
CA LEU A 192 10.87 -4.71 -3.15
C LEU A 192 12.16 -5.28 -3.75
N TYR A 193 12.56 -6.50 -3.37
CA TYR A 193 13.73 -7.17 -3.91
C TYR A 193 13.57 -7.44 -5.41
N SER A 194 12.41 -7.91 -5.83
CA SER A 194 12.11 -8.19 -7.24
C SER A 194 12.14 -6.93 -8.09
N LEU A 195 11.58 -5.83 -7.57
CA LEU A 195 11.57 -4.54 -8.25
C LEU A 195 12.97 -3.95 -8.35
N MET A 196 13.73 -3.95 -7.24
CA MET A 196 15.09 -3.37 -7.26
C MET A 196 16.03 -4.17 -8.16
N ALA A 197 15.92 -5.51 -8.18
CA ALA A 197 16.68 -6.35 -9.10
C ALA A 197 16.31 -6.04 -10.58
N TRP A 198 15.02 -5.86 -10.86
CA TRP A 198 14.56 -5.45 -12.19
C TRP A 198 15.10 -4.07 -12.59
N ILE A 199 15.13 -3.10 -11.68
CA ILE A 199 15.70 -1.76 -11.91
C ILE A 199 17.19 -1.85 -12.20
N PHE A 200 17.96 -2.67 -11.47
CA PHE A 200 19.37 -2.89 -11.75
C PHE A 200 19.59 -3.47 -13.16
N LEU A 201 18.78 -4.46 -13.57
CA LEU A 201 18.86 -5.02 -14.91
C LEU A 201 18.53 -4.01 -16.01
N LYS A 202 17.57 -3.11 -15.77
CA LYS A 202 17.26 -2.01 -16.71
C LYS A 202 18.37 -0.95 -16.83
N ASN A 203 19.30 -0.93 -15.87
CA ASN A 203 20.45 -0.05 -15.86
C ASN A 203 21.77 -0.81 -16.15
N ASP A 204 21.69 -1.99 -16.78
CA ASP A 204 22.83 -2.82 -17.17
C ASP A 204 23.77 -3.20 -16.01
N MET A 205 23.20 -3.49 -14.83
CA MET A 205 23.92 -3.89 -13.61
C MET A 205 23.55 -5.32 -13.15
N PRO A 206 23.78 -6.38 -13.94
CA PRO A 206 23.35 -7.74 -13.61
C PRO A 206 23.99 -8.30 -12.35
N ASP A 207 25.28 -7.96 -12.08
CA ASP A 207 25.99 -8.44 -10.90
C ASP A 207 25.37 -7.90 -9.61
N LYS A 208 24.98 -6.61 -9.60
CA LYS A 208 24.28 -6.01 -8.46
C LYS A 208 22.89 -6.65 -8.29
N ALA A 209 22.17 -6.91 -9.38
CA ALA A 209 20.89 -7.60 -9.34
C ALA A 209 21.02 -9.00 -8.73
N HIS A 210 22.01 -9.79 -9.16
CA HIS A 210 22.28 -11.12 -8.62
C HIS A 210 22.63 -11.05 -7.12
N ALA A 211 23.59 -10.21 -6.73
CA ALA A 211 23.99 -10.05 -5.34
C ALA A 211 22.82 -9.62 -4.43
N LEU A 212 21.91 -8.77 -4.95
CA LEU A 212 20.70 -8.36 -4.27
C LEU A 212 19.73 -9.54 -4.08
N LEU A 213 19.51 -10.36 -5.13
CA LEU A 213 18.63 -11.51 -5.04
C LEU A 213 19.16 -12.60 -4.09
N VAL A 214 20.48 -12.80 -4.01
CA VAL A 214 21.09 -13.71 -3.03
C VAL A 214 20.72 -13.28 -1.59
N LYS A 215 20.75 -11.99 -1.29
CA LYS A 215 20.26 -11.44 0.00
C LYS A 215 18.75 -11.59 0.14
N GLY A 216 17.99 -11.32 -0.94
CA GLY A 216 16.54 -11.43 -0.96
C GLY A 216 16.03 -12.83 -0.65
N CYS A 217 16.71 -13.86 -1.16
CA CYS A 217 16.38 -15.28 -0.89
C CYS A 217 16.68 -15.70 0.56
N LYS A 218 17.57 -14.99 1.28
CA LYS A 218 17.79 -15.22 2.71
C LYS A 218 16.70 -14.57 3.56
N ASP A 219 16.20 -13.42 3.13
CA ASP A 219 15.20 -12.64 3.85
C ASP A 219 13.76 -13.07 3.53
N ASN A 220 13.57 -13.88 2.48
CA ASN A 220 12.24 -14.29 2.00
C ASN A 220 12.27 -15.70 1.40
N GLU A 221 11.24 -16.49 1.72
CA GLU A 221 10.94 -17.76 1.05
C GLU A 221 10.00 -17.50 -0.12
N ASN A 222 10.54 -17.31 -1.32
CA ASN A 222 9.74 -17.07 -2.51
C ASN A 222 10.36 -17.72 -3.75
N GLU A 223 9.57 -18.52 -4.46
CA GLU A 223 10.00 -19.26 -5.63
C GLU A 223 10.45 -18.35 -6.79
N THR A 224 9.78 -17.20 -6.96
CA THR A 224 10.13 -16.25 -8.03
C THR A 224 11.51 -15.64 -7.79
N LEU A 225 11.82 -15.28 -6.54
CA LEU A 225 13.16 -14.79 -6.19
C LEU A 225 14.22 -15.86 -6.44
N ASN A 226 13.98 -17.10 -6.01
CA ASN A 226 14.91 -18.21 -6.20
C ASN A 226 15.16 -18.47 -7.70
N ARG A 227 14.11 -18.59 -8.49
CA ARG A 227 14.22 -18.79 -9.95
C ARG A 227 14.99 -17.65 -10.63
N ASN A 228 14.71 -16.41 -10.27
CA ASN A 228 15.39 -15.25 -10.85
C ASN A 228 16.87 -15.17 -10.43
N ARG A 229 17.20 -15.51 -9.17
CA ARG A 229 18.59 -15.64 -8.71
C ARG A 229 19.34 -16.69 -9.56
N ASP A 230 18.76 -17.87 -9.74
CA ASP A 230 19.38 -18.97 -10.50
C ASP A 230 19.54 -18.62 -11.98
N ARG A 231 18.60 -17.89 -12.57
CA ARG A 231 18.71 -17.37 -13.93
C ARG A 231 19.89 -16.41 -14.07
N LEU A 232 20.05 -15.47 -13.13
CA LEU A 232 21.16 -14.52 -13.17
C LEU A 232 22.50 -15.20 -12.88
N ALA A 233 22.56 -16.19 -11.98
CA ALA A 233 23.76 -17.00 -11.73
C ALA A 233 24.24 -17.74 -12.99
N ASN A 234 23.32 -18.13 -13.87
CA ASN A 234 23.59 -18.81 -15.14
C ASN A 234 23.70 -17.84 -16.34
N ASN A 235 23.87 -16.54 -16.10
CA ASN A 235 23.95 -15.49 -17.14
C ASN A 235 22.71 -15.37 -18.04
N LYS A 236 21.55 -15.89 -17.60
CA LYS A 236 20.28 -15.86 -18.35
C LYS A 236 19.47 -14.61 -18.05
N VAL A 237 20.04 -13.44 -18.23
CA VAL A 237 19.42 -12.14 -17.92
C VAL A 237 18.09 -11.96 -18.67
N ARG A 238 18.00 -12.43 -19.93
CA ARG A 238 16.78 -12.32 -20.76
C ARG A 238 15.60 -13.14 -20.24
N GLU A 239 15.86 -14.17 -19.44
CA GLU A 239 14.83 -15.03 -18.85
C GLU A 239 14.31 -14.47 -17.51
N PHE A 240 14.88 -13.37 -16.99
CA PHE A 240 14.41 -12.74 -15.76
C PHE A 240 12.94 -12.34 -15.89
N ASN A 241 12.13 -12.75 -14.92
CA ASN A 241 10.68 -12.56 -15.00
C ASN A 241 10.04 -12.50 -13.62
N ASN A 242 9.32 -11.40 -13.34
CA ASN A 242 8.58 -11.18 -12.11
C ASN A 242 7.06 -11.43 -12.24
N ALA A 243 6.58 -11.86 -13.42
CA ALA A 243 5.14 -12.06 -13.67
C ALA A 243 4.47 -13.04 -12.69
N ASN A 244 5.25 -13.99 -12.12
CA ASN A 244 4.73 -14.93 -11.12
C ASN A 244 4.38 -14.29 -9.76
N LEU A 245 4.74 -13.01 -9.54
CA LEU A 245 4.26 -12.24 -8.39
C LEU A 245 2.79 -11.78 -8.58
N GLY A 246 2.23 -12.01 -9.78
CA GLY A 246 0.83 -11.74 -10.08
C GLY A 246 0.45 -10.27 -9.99
N ASP A 247 -0.71 -10.02 -9.38
CA ASP A 247 -1.31 -8.68 -9.32
C ASP A 247 -0.44 -7.64 -8.64
N GLU A 248 0.39 -8.03 -7.66
CA GLU A 248 1.30 -7.11 -6.97
C GLU A 248 2.33 -6.50 -7.92
N TRP A 249 2.85 -7.31 -8.86
CA TRP A 249 3.81 -6.85 -9.86
C TRP A 249 3.15 -5.95 -10.90
N PHE A 250 2.02 -6.38 -11.45
CA PHE A 250 1.33 -5.64 -12.50
C PHE A 250 0.67 -4.34 -11.98
N ALA A 251 0.34 -4.26 -10.68
CA ALA A 251 -0.14 -3.03 -10.06
C ALA A 251 0.90 -1.89 -10.05
N LEU A 252 2.17 -2.18 -10.35
CA LEU A 252 3.21 -1.15 -10.52
C LEU A 252 3.20 -0.47 -11.90
N PHE A 253 2.43 -0.97 -12.87
CA PHE A 253 2.32 -0.46 -14.25
C PHE A 253 3.65 -0.35 -14.99
N LEU A 254 4.66 -1.14 -14.61
CA LEU A 254 5.97 -1.20 -15.28
C LEU A 254 5.96 -2.18 -16.45
N GLU A 255 5.19 -3.25 -16.33
CA GLU A 255 5.02 -4.27 -17.34
C GLU A 255 3.53 -4.60 -17.48
N GLN A 256 3.10 -4.94 -18.69
CA GLN A 256 1.73 -5.39 -18.94
C GLN A 256 1.63 -6.91 -18.81
N PRO A 257 0.54 -7.44 -18.21
CA PRO A 257 0.31 -8.87 -18.17
C PRO A 257 0.19 -9.41 -19.61
N LYS A 258 0.95 -10.45 -19.90
CA LYS A 258 0.78 -11.17 -21.16
C LYS A 258 -0.55 -11.91 -21.10
N ILE A 259 -1.55 -11.43 -21.82
CA ILE A 259 -2.85 -12.07 -21.94
C ILE A 259 -2.62 -13.37 -22.74
N GLN A 260 -2.50 -14.50 -22.06
CA GLN A 260 -2.58 -15.79 -22.70
C GLN A 260 -4.06 -16.03 -23.01
N MET A 261 -4.49 -15.70 -24.23
CA MET A 261 -5.76 -16.22 -24.73
C MET A 261 -5.60 -17.73 -24.78
N ARG A 262 -6.22 -18.41 -23.82
CA ARG A 262 -6.36 -19.86 -23.87
C ARG A 262 -7.12 -20.16 -25.15
N ARG A 263 -6.42 -20.55 -26.22
CA ARG A 263 -7.07 -21.09 -27.41
C ARG A 263 -7.94 -22.25 -26.91
N GLN A 264 -9.24 -22.05 -26.93
CA GLN A 264 -10.16 -23.18 -26.76
C GLN A 264 -9.78 -24.15 -27.89
N GLN A 265 -9.20 -25.26 -27.53
CA GLN A 265 -9.09 -26.37 -28.48
C GLN A 265 -10.52 -26.68 -28.90
N PRO A 266 -10.82 -26.70 -30.24
CA PRO A 266 -12.11 -27.14 -30.68
C PRO A 266 -12.33 -28.54 -30.12
N ARG A 267 -13.37 -28.74 -29.32
CA ARG A 267 -13.82 -30.08 -28.95
C ARG A 267 -14.09 -30.80 -30.26
N LEU A 268 -13.24 -31.67 -30.62
CA LEU A 268 -13.47 -32.71 -31.64
C LEU A 268 -14.44 -33.72 -30.98
N ASP A 269 -15.69 -33.31 -30.77
CA ASP A 269 -16.78 -34.24 -30.50
C ASP A 269 -17.04 -34.93 -31.83
N GLY A 270 -16.30 -36.01 -32.11
CA GLY A 270 -16.52 -36.92 -33.23
C GLY A 270 -17.89 -37.60 -33.08
N ARG A 271 -18.94 -36.90 -33.48
CA ARG A 271 -20.21 -37.56 -33.87
C ARG A 271 -20.23 -37.61 -35.39
N PRO A 272 -20.21 -38.81 -35.99
CA PRO A 272 -20.52 -38.94 -37.40
C PRO A 272 -21.98 -38.60 -37.61
N PHE A 273 -22.27 -38.02 -38.78
CA PHE A 273 -23.59 -37.69 -39.27
C PHE A 273 -24.50 -38.93 -39.35
#